data_cda748dc3dbdfd021be4e56088e31ff5
#
_entry.id   cda748dc3dbdfd021be4e56088e31ff5
#
_cell.length_a   1.000
_cell.length_b   1.000
_cell.length_c   1.000
_cell.angle_alpha   90.00
_cell.angle_beta   90.00
_cell.angle_gamma   90.00
#
_symmetry.space_group_name_H-M   'P 1'
#
loop_
_entity.id
_entity.type
_entity.pdbx_description
1 polymer ?
#
loop_
_entity_poly.entity_id
_entity_poly.type
_entity_poly.pdbx_seq_one_letter_code
_entity_poly.pdbx_strand_id
1 'polypeptide(L)'
;MSIVFRYLTRQTMISMLAVSGVLLLVFMSGRFIKYLAEAAAGELAGDVLFQIMAYRFPGFLELILPLGFFIGILLAYGRMYLESEMTVLFACGMSDRQVLGKTLLASIPVMLTVGAMSLYVSPWGMKQVEAIFNEQRKATEFEMLAPGRFQDLESGGRVTYTEGLSDDKRVLEGVFIAEYGREGLTIITAESGSQLIDQETGSRFLILEEGGRFEGLPGQLKYQVTGFDAYGLKIQTGAGGDKELEEGVSTLDLMASDNLEDRALLHWRFTLPLIVPIVTLLAVRLSRVNPRQGRFFHLLPAMLVYITYLGLLIVARDALASGKVPEWIGLLWVHVIFLALGLWLQFGPAWMYKRRLIREGRSRA
;
A
#
# COMPACT_ATOMS: atom_id res chain seq x y z
N MET A 1 -7.52 18.39 32.72
CA MET A 1 -7.05 18.83 31.39
C MET A 1 -7.44 20.28 31.17
N SER A 2 -6.53 21.17 30.73
CA SER A 2 -6.84 22.58 30.52
C SER A 2 -7.85 22.73 29.35
N ILE A 3 -8.73 23.75 29.47
CA ILE A 3 -9.72 24.09 28.44
C ILE A 3 -9.05 24.25 27.08
N VAL A 4 -7.88 24.88 27.03
CA VAL A 4 -7.09 25.10 25.83
C VAL A 4 -6.61 23.80 25.20
N PHE A 5 -6.17 22.80 26.00
CA PHE A 5 -5.79 21.50 25.46
C PHE A 5 -6.96 20.86 24.73
N ARG A 6 -8.14 20.81 25.36
CA ARG A 6 -9.34 20.23 24.77
C ARG A 6 -9.77 20.98 23.51
N TYR A 7 -9.64 22.29 23.50
CA TYR A 7 -9.94 23.11 22.33
C TYR A 7 -9.01 22.80 21.15
N LEU A 8 -7.68 22.88 21.35
CA LEU A 8 -6.68 22.58 20.33
C LEU A 8 -6.84 21.16 19.78
N THR A 9 -7.00 20.16 20.66
CA THR A 9 -7.21 18.78 20.27
C THR A 9 -8.47 18.61 19.44
N ARG A 10 -9.60 19.20 19.87
CA ARG A 10 -10.86 19.12 19.13
C ARG A 10 -10.75 19.70 17.73
N GLN A 11 -10.14 20.88 17.57
CA GLN A 11 -9.97 21.52 16.27
C GLN A 11 -9.11 20.68 15.34
N THR A 12 -7.99 20.15 15.86
CA THR A 12 -7.10 19.29 15.07
C THR A 12 -7.77 17.96 14.68
N MET A 13 -8.48 17.31 15.62
CA MET A 13 -9.14 16.03 15.34
C MET A 13 -10.30 16.18 14.35
N ILE A 14 -11.10 17.23 14.43
CA ILE A 14 -12.17 17.48 13.45
C ILE A 14 -11.56 17.67 12.05
N SER A 15 -10.51 18.50 11.95
CA SER A 15 -9.84 18.72 10.66
C SER A 15 -9.17 17.44 10.14
N MET A 16 -8.54 16.64 11.01
CA MET A 16 -7.96 15.33 10.68
C MET A 16 -9.03 14.39 10.13
N LEU A 17 -10.15 14.23 10.84
CA LEU A 17 -11.21 13.30 10.41
C LEU A 17 -11.83 13.73 9.08
N ALA A 18 -12.04 15.03 8.87
CA ALA A 18 -12.56 15.55 7.61
C ALA A 18 -11.59 15.25 6.44
N VAL A 19 -10.30 15.55 6.61
CA VAL A 19 -9.28 15.29 5.58
C VAL A 19 -9.11 13.79 5.35
N SER A 20 -9.00 13.00 6.43
CA SER A 20 -8.85 11.54 6.32
C SER A 20 -10.06 10.90 5.65
N GLY A 21 -11.28 11.38 5.92
CA GLY A 21 -12.49 10.90 5.27
C GLY A 21 -12.48 11.15 3.75
N VAL A 22 -12.07 12.34 3.32
CA VAL A 22 -11.94 12.66 1.88
C VAL A 22 -10.85 11.81 1.22
N LEU A 23 -9.67 11.71 1.84
CA LEU A 23 -8.57 10.90 1.32
C LEU A 23 -8.97 9.42 1.22
N LEU A 24 -9.61 8.89 2.25
CA LEU A 24 -10.09 7.52 2.28
C LEU A 24 -11.06 7.25 1.14
N LEU A 25 -12.02 8.15 0.92
CA LEU A 25 -12.98 8.03 -0.17
C LEU A 25 -12.26 7.99 -1.53
N VAL A 26 -11.28 8.86 -1.76
CA VAL A 26 -10.50 8.90 -3.01
C VAL A 26 -9.71 7.60 -3.22
N PHE A 27 -8.94 7.16 -2.21
CA PHE A 27 -8.12 5.94 -2.32
C PHE A 27 -8.97 4.68 -2.46
N MET A 28 -10.06 4.57 -1.67
CA MET A 28 -10.98 3.45 -1.75
C MET A 28 -11.69 3.39 -3.10
N SER A 29 -12.11 4.55 -3.67
CA SER A 29 -12.73 4.60 -5.00
C SER A 29 -11.78 4.09 -6.08
N GLY A 30 -10.50 4.47 -6.04
CA GLY A 30 -9.51 3.98 -6.99
C GLY A 30 -9.32 2.46 -6.94
N ARG A 31 -9.26 1.89 -5.74
CA ARG A 31 -9.17 0.43 -5.55
C ARG A 31 -10.46 -0.29 -5.94
N PHE A 32 -11.60 0.29 -5.61
CA PHE A 32 -12.90 -0.28 -6.01
C PHE A 32 -13.02 -0.40 -7.53
N ILE A 33 -12.61 0.64 -8.28
CA ILE A 33 -12.60 0.60 -9.74
C ILE A 33 -11.69 -0.52 -10.26
N LYS A 34 -10.49 -0.72 -9.66
CA LYS A 34 -9.59 -1.81 -10.04
C LYS A 34 -10.26 -3.17 -9.85
N TYR A 35 -10.82 -3.45 -8.67
CA TYR A 35 -11.50 -4.72 -8.41
C TYR A 35 -12.77 -4.91 -9.24
N LEU A 36 -13.49 -3.84 -9.55
CA LEU A 36 -14.63 -3.91 -10.44
C LEU A 36 -14.21 -4.29 -11.86
N ALA A 37 -13.06 -3.81 -12.34
CA ALA A 37 -12.50 -4.20 -13.63
C ALA A 37 -12.08 -5.69 -13.62
N GLU A 38 -11.43 -6.18 -12.56
CA GLU A 38 -11.10 -7.61 -12.38
C GLU A 38 -12.36 -8.49 -12.36
N ALA A 39 -13.43 -8.03 -11.69
CA ALA A 39 -14.71 -8.73 -11.69
C ALA A 39 -15.38 -8.72 -13.08
N ALA A 40 -15.30 -7.60 -13.81
CA ALA A 40 -15.83 -7.52 -15.18
C ALA A 40 -15.03 -8.39 -16.16
N ALA A 41 -13.73 -8.60 -15.92
CA ALA A 41 -12.90 -9.55 -16.65
C ALA A 41 -13.19 -11.02 -16.29
N GLY A 42 -13.99 -11.27 -15.22
CA GLY A 42 -14.29 -12.60 -14.73
C GLY A 42 -13.21 -13.19 -13.81
N GLU A 43 -12.17 -12.43 -13.46
CA GLU A 43 -11.07 -12.85 -12.58
C GLU A 43 -11.48 -12.88 -11.10
N LEU A 44 -12.57 -12.21 -10.75
CA LEU A 44 -13.08 -12.08 -9.39
C LEU A 44 -14.61 -12.15 -9.37
N ALA A 45 -15.19 -12.90 -8.42
CA ALA A 45 -16.63 -12.90 -8.26
C ALA A 45 -17.12 -11.58 -7.66
N GLY A 46 -18.24 -11.05 -8.20
CA GLY A 46 -18.74 -9.73 -7.81
C GLY A 46 -19.21 -9.62 -6.35
N ASP A 47 -19.60 -10.73 -5.74
CA ASP A 47 -20.09 -10.82 -4.35
C ASP A 47 -18.98 -10.64 -3.31
N VAL A 48 -17.72 -10.96 -3.64
CA VAL A 48 -16.57 -10.82 -2.72
C VAL A 48 -15.95 -9.42 -2.73
N LEU A 49 -16.32 -8.55 -3.67
CA LEU A 49 -15.74 -7.20 -3.82
C LEU A 49 -15.82 -6.38 -2.52
N PHE A 50 -17.01 -6.30 -1.93
CA PHE A 50 -17.22 -5.53 -0.71
C PHE A 50 -16.46 -6.12 0.48
N GLN A 51 -16.31 -7.44 0.54
CA GLN A 51 -15.57 -8.14 1.58
C GLN A 51 -14.08 -7.83 1.48
N ILE A 52 -13.49 -7.91 0.28
CA ILE A 52 -12.10 -7.51 0.02
C ILE A 52 -11.87 -6.05 0.42
N MET A 53 -12.76 -5.15 0.03
CA MET A 53 -12.66 -3.73 0.37
C MET A 53 -12.71 -3.49 1.89
N ALA A 54 -13.58 -4.21 2.61
CA ALA A 54 -13.66 -4.12 4.07
C ALA A 54 -12.38 -4.60 4.76
N TYR A 55 -11.78 -5.69 4.30
CA TYR A 55 -10.53 -6.19 4.86
C TYR A 55 -9.30 -5.33 4.52
N ARG A 56 -9.30 -4.63 3.39
CA ARG A 56 -8.24 -3.68 3.01
C ARG A 56 -8.35 -2.31 3.68
N PHE A 57 -9.52 -1.97 4.21
CA PHE A 57 -9.78 -0.68 4.87
C PHE A 57 -8.73 -0.29 5.93
N PRO A 58 -8.30 -1.19 6.86
CA PRO A 58 -7.28 -0.87 7.86
C PRO A 58 -5.93 -0.48 7.25
N GLY A 59 -5.50 -1.13 6.16
CA GLY A 59 -4.25 -0.81 5.45
C GLY A 59 -4.24 0.59 4.85
N PHE A 60 -5.39 1.09 4.40
CA PHE A 60 -5.50 2.49 3.98
C PHE A 60 -5.43 3.46 5.16
N LEU A 61 -6.07 3.12 6.29
CA LEU A 61 -6.09 3.98 7.46
C LEU A 61 -4.70 4.20 8.06
N GLU A 62 -3.84 3.19 8.07
CA GLU A 62 -2.49 3.32 8.64
C GLU A 62 -1.63 4.37 7.92
N LEU A 63 -1.85 4.60 6.61
CA LEU A 63 -1.16 5.61 5.81
C LEU A 63 -1.91 6.97 5.81
N ILE A 64 -3.23 6.93 5.79
CA ILE A 64 -4.07 8.13 5.69
C ILE A 64 -4.11 8.89 7.02
N LEU A 65 -4.13 8.21 8.17
CA LEU A 65 -4.23 8.88 9.46
C LEU A 65 -3.03 9.79 9.78
N PRO A 66 -1.76 9.40 9.57
CA PRO A 66 -0.63 10.30 9.75
C PRO A 66 -0.69 11.51 8.83
N LEU A 67 -1.03 11.33 7.54
CA LEU A 67 -1.20 12.41 6.57
C LEU A 67 -2.37 13.32 6.94
N GLY A 68 -3.51 12.73 7.27
CA GLY A 68 -4.70 13.47 7.70
C GLY A 68 -4.46 14.29 8.96
N PHE A 69 -3.70 13.75 9.93
CA PHE A 69 -3.31 14.46 11.14
C PHE A 69 -2.37 15.63 10.84
N PHE A 70 -1.37 15.40 9.98
CA PHE A 70 -0.45 16.43 9.51
C PHE A 70 -1.21 17.60 8.86
N ILE A 71 -2.03 17.32 7.87
CA ILE A 71 -2.85 18.33 7.18
C ILE A 71 -3.88 18.95 8.16
N GLY A 72 -4.45 18.14 9.05
CA GLY A 72 -5.39 18.58 10.07
C GLY A 72 -4.79 19.66 10.99
N ILE A 73 -3.54 19.49 11.44
CA ILE A 73 -2.83 20.52 12.21
C ILE A 73 -2.61 21.77 11.36
N LEU A 74 -2.14 21.62 10.13
CA LEU A 74 -1.88 22.76 9.23
C LEU A 74 -3.14 23.59 8.99
N LEU A 75 -4.27 22.96 8.75
CA LEU A 75 -5.55 23.62 8.51
C LEU A 75 -6.12 24.27 9.79
N ALA A 76 -6.13 23.51 10.90
CA ALA A 76 -6.68 24.00 12.17
C ALA A 76 -5.86 25.18 12.68
N TYR A 77 -4.55 25.01 12.79
CA TYR A 77 -3.68 26.07 13.32
C TYR A 77 -3.50 27.23 12.33
N GLY A 78 -3.41 26.93 11.02
CA GLY A 78 -3.39 27.96 9.99
C GLY A 78 -4.61 28.88 10.08
N ARG A 79 -5.82 28.33 10.27
CA ARG A 79 -7.04 29.09 10.53
C ARG A 79 -6.94 29.92 11.80
N MET A 80 -6.50 29.30 12.92
CA MET A 80 -6.37 30.00 14.21
C MET A 80 -5.35 31.15 14.16
N TYR A 81 -4.29 31.06 13.33
CA TYR A 81 -3.37 32.19 13.08
C TYR A 81 -4.06 33.31 12.29
N LEU A 82 -4.83 32.97 11.25
CA LEU A 82 -5.55 33.95 10.43
C LEU A 82 -6.63 34.69 11.22
N GLU A 83 -7.35 33.98 12.08
CA GLU A 83 -8.41 34.53 12.94
C GLU A 83 -7.83 35.17 14.21
N SER A 84 -6.49 35.28 14.33
CA SER A 84 -5.78 35.86 15.49
C SER A 84 -5.97 35.10 16.81
N GLU A 85 -6.59 33.93 16.82
CA GLU A 85 -6.79 33.12 18.03
C GLU A 85 -5.45 32.69 18.66
N MET A 86 -4.47 32.28 17.84
CA MET A 86 -3.12 31.95 18.33
C MET A 86 -2.44 33.16 18.95
N THR A 87 -2.62 34.36 18.39
CA THR A 87 -2.07 35.61 18.93
C THR A 87 -2.64 35.90 20.32
N VAL A 88 -3.94 35.71 20.49
CA VAL A 88 -4.60 35.88 21.80
C VAL A 88 -4.08 34.86 22.82
N LEU A 89 -3.93 33.58 22.42
CA LEU A 89 -3.38 32.54 23.30
C LEU A 89 -1.95 32.89 23.78
N PHE A 90 -1.11 33.40 22.88
CA PHE A 90 0.24 33.84 23.24
C PHE A 90 0.23 35.09 24.12
N ALA A 91 -0.68 36.07 23.88
CA ALA A 91 -0.87 37.25 24.74
C ALA A 91 -1.35 36.87 26.16
N CYS A 92 -2.13 35.78 26.28
CA CYS A 92 -2.53 35.21 27.56
C CYS A 92 -1.43 34.37 28.26
N GLY A 93 -0.16 34.40 27.75
CA GLY A 93 1.00 33.79 28.40
C GLY A 93 1.32 32.34 27.94
N MET A 94 0.62 31.84 26.94
CA MET A 94 0.96 30.54 26.39
C MET A 94 2.25 30.64 25.56
N SER A 95 3.17 29.71 25.76
CA SER A 95 4.40 29.62 24.97
C SER A 95 4.27 28.66 23.80
N ASP A 96 5.09 28.85 22.77
CA ASP A 96 5.22 27.91 21.62
C ASP A 96 5.47 26.47 22.06
N ARG A 97 6.30 26.29 23.10
CA ARG A 97 6.61 24.96 23.68
C ARG A 97 5.38 24.30 24.29
N GLN A 98 4.50 25.10 24.92
CA GLN A 98 3.26 24.58 25.49
C GLN A 98 2.25 24.18 24.41
N VAL A 99 2.16 24.94 23.31
CA VAL A 99 1.34 24.55 22.14
C VAL A 99 1.86 23.23 21.56
N LEU A 100 3.17 23.15 21.28
CA LEU A 100 3.79 21.94 20.78
C LEU A 100 3.57 20.73 21.70
N GLY A 101 3.83 20.89 23.01
CA GLY A 101 3.65 19.81 23.98
C GLY A 101 2.20 19.31 24.06
N LYS A 102 1.21 20.23 23.97
CA LYS A 102 -0.22 19.86 23.93
C LYS A 102 -0.57 19.13 22.64
N THR A 103 -0.02 19.55 21.49
CA THR A 103 -0.25 18.89 20.20
C THR A 103 0.42 17.51 20.14
N LEU A 104 1.63 17.37 20.67
CA LEU A 104 2.29 16.08 20.81
C LEU A 104 1.51 15.13 21.73
N LEU A 105 0.95 15.63 22.83
CA LEU A 105 0.08 14.81 23.67
C LEU A 105 -1.20 14.39 22.93
N ALA A 106 -1.76 15.27 22.11
CA ALA A 106 -2.91 14.95 21.26
C ALA A 106 -2.58 13.97 20.11
N SER A 107 -1.31 13.88 19.71
CA SER A 107 -0.88 12.92 18.68
C SER A 107 -0.76 11.47 19.20
N ILE A 108 -0.66 11.25 20.52
CA ILE A 108 -0.51 9.92 21.12
C ILE A 108 -1.67 8.97 20.74
N PRO A 109 -2.93 9.32 20.88
CA PRO A 109 -4.02 8.44 20.45
C PRO A 109 -3.95 8.08 18.97
N VAL A 110 -3.58 9.04 18.10
CA VAL A 110 -3.43 8.81 16.66
C VAL A 110 -2.27 7.84 16.40
N MET A 111 -1.13 8.05 17.05
CA MET A 111 0.04 7.15 16.98
C MET A 111 -0.32 5.72 17.41
N LEU A 112 -1.05 5.56 18.52
CA LEU A 112 -1.49 4.25 19.00
C LEU A 112 -2.47 3.59 18.04
N THR A 113 -3.40 4.36 17.46
CA THR A 113 -4.33 3.84 16.45
C THR A 113 -3.58 3.37 15.20
N VAL A 114 -2.66 4.19 14.68
CA VAL A 114 -1.81 3.80 13.52
C VAL A 114 -0.98 2.56 13.85
N GLY A 115 -0.39 2.48 15.05
CA GLY A 115 0.37 1.31 15.50
C GLY A 115 -0.50 0.05 15.59
N ALA A 116 -1.71 0.15 16.14
CA ALA A 116 -2.65 -0.98 16.20
C ALA A 116 -3.07 -1.43 14.79
N MET A 117 -3.34 -0.49 13.88
CA MET A 117 -3.65 -0.80 12.48
C MET A 117 -2.47 -1.51 11.80
N SER A 118 -1.27 -0.93 11.86
CA SER A 118 -0.09 -1.42 11.15
C SER A 118 0.42 -2.76 11.68
N LEU A 119 0.40 -2.98 13.00
CA LEU A 119 0.98 -4.18 13.61
C LEU A 119 0.02 -5.37 13.66
N TYR A 120 -1.31 -5.13 13.72
CA TYR A 120 -2.29 -6.19 13.95
C TYR A 120 -3.43 -6.22 12.93
N VAL A 121 -4.14 -5.10 12.74
CA VAL A 121 -5.41 -5.11 12.01
C VAL A 121 -5.18 -5.21 10.50
N SER A 122 -4.21 -4.47 9.97
CA SER A 122 -3.85 -4.48 8.55
C SER A 122 -3.32 -5.86 8.10
N PRO A 123 -2.33 -6.48 8.78
CA PRO A 123 -1.87 -7.83 8.45
C PRO A 123 -2.98 -8.88 8.52
N TRP A 124 -3.85 -8.80 9.54
CA TRP A 124 -5.00 -9.69 9.63
C TRP A 124 -5.97 -9.51 8.45
N GLY A 125 -6.27 -8.26 8.10
CA GLY A 125 -7.13 -7.95 6.95
C GLY A 125 -6.54 -8.46 5.65
N MET A 126 -5.23 -8.25 5.41
CA MET A 126 -4.53 -8.72 4.20
C MET A 126 -4.52 -10.25 4.11
N LYS A 127 -4.35 -10.96 5.23
CA LYS A 127 -4.46 -12.42 5.27
C LYS A 127 -5.85 -12.92 4.85
N GLN A 128 -6.93 -12.21 5.25
CA GLN A 128 -8.28 -12.56 4.79
C GLN A 128 -8.46 -12.29 3.28
N VAL A 129 -7.91 -11.19 2.79
CA VAL A 129 -7.90 -10.89 1.34
C VAL A 129 -7.18 -11.99 0.57
N GLU A 130 -6.02 -12.42 1.04
CA GLU A 130 -5.26 -13.53 0.43
C GLU A 130 -6.07 -14.84 0.42
N ALA A 131 -6.75 -15.17 1.53
CA ALA A 131 -7.61 -16.35 1.60
C ALA A 131 -8.75 -16.29 0.56
N ILE A 132 -9.40 -15.12 0.41
CA ILE A 132 -10.45 -14.92 -0.60
C ILE A 132 -9.86 -15.10 -2.01
N PHE A 133 -8.74 -14.48 -2.34
CA PHE A 133 -8.10 -14.65 -3.65
C PHE A 133 -7.70 -16.11 -3.90
N ASN A 134 -7.20 -16.82 -2.89
CA ASN A 134 -6.85 -18.22 -3.02
C ASN A 134 -8.09 -19.11 -3.23
N GLU A 135 -9.21 -18.82 -2.59
CA GLU A 135 -10.49 -19.51 -2.84
C GLU A 135 -11.00 -19.22 -4.25
N GLN A 136 -10.98 -17.94 -4.67
CA GLN A 136 -11.39 -17.55 -6.01
C GLN A 136 -10.52 -18.22 -7.08
N ARG A 137 -9.20 -18.23 -6.91
CA ARG A 137 -8.28 -18.92 -7.83
C ARG A 137 -8.60 -20.41 -7.92
N LYS A 138 -8.95 -21.07 -6.81
CA LYS A 138 -9.34 -22.48 -6.80
C LYS A 138 -10.65 -22.75 -7.55
N ALA A 139 -11.63 -21.86 -7.42
CA ALA A 139 -12.90 -21.98 -8.10
C ALA A 139 -12.81 -21.59 -9.60
N THR A 140 -11.96 -20.62 -9.91
CA THR A 140 -11.98 -19.84 -11.12
C THR A 140 -11.27 -20.49 -12.31
N GLU A 141 -10.23 -21.29 -12.09
CA GLU A 141 -9.45 -21.87 -13.19
C GLU A 141 -10.25 -22.83 -14.06
N PHE A 142 -11.33 -23.41 -13.56
CA PHE A 142 -12.21 -24.31 -14.32
C PHE A 142 -13.57 -23.66 -14.67
N GLU A 143 -14.13 -22.83 -13.78
CA GLU A 143 -15.40 -22.15 -14.03
C GLU A 143 -15.28 -20.92 -14.95
N MET A 144 -14.07 -20.35 -15.08
CA MET A 144 -13.80 -19.21 -15.97
C MET A 144 -13.68 -19.60 -17.44
N LEU A 145 -13.46 -20.86 -17.76
CA LEU A 145 -13.52 -21.30 -19.15
C LEU A 145 -14.98 -21.25 -19.63
N ALA A 146 -15.49 -20.01 -19.79
CA ALA A 146 -16.80 -19.80 -20.37
C ALA A 146 -16.81 -20.36 -21.79
N PRO A 147 -17.67 -21.36 -22.09
CA PRO A 147 -17.73 -21.95 -23.41
C PRO A 147 -17.95 -20.88 -24.49
N GLY A 148 -17.28 -21.03 -25.62
CA GLY A 148 -17.44 -20.16 -26.78
C GLY A 148 -16.70 -18.81 -26.72
N ARG A 149 -15.74 -18.61 -25.79
CA ARG A 149 -14.93 -17.39 -25.72
C ARG A 149 -13.45 -17.70 -25.66
N PHE A 150 -12.64 -16.87 -26.34
CA PHE A 150 -11.19 -16.87 -26.17
C PHE A 150 -10.84 -16.15 -24.86
N GLN A 151 -9.99 -16.78 -24.05
CA GLN A 151 -9.56 -16.26 -22.75
C GLN A 151 -8.05 -16.33 -22.63
N ASP A 152 -7.46 -15.30 -22.05
CA ASP A 152 -6.04 -15.26 -21.73
C ASP A 152 -5.83 -15.82 -20.32
N LEU A 153 -5.30 -17.03 -20.21
CA LEU A 153 -5.05 -17.74 -18.94
C LEU A 153 -3.72 -17.37 -18.27
N GLU A 154 -2.82 -16.74 -18.99
CA GLU A 154 -1.55 -16.23 -18.44
C GLU A 154 -1.30 -14.84 -19.02
N SER A 155 -1.05 -13.86 -18.15
CA SER A 155 -0.80 -12.46 -18.51
C SER A 155 0.18 -12.33 -19.71
N GLY A 156 -0.36 -12.42 -20.94
CA GLY A 156 0.31 -12.05 -22.17
C GLY A 156 0.95 -13.15 -22.99
N GLY A 157 0.56 -14.43 -22.90
CA GLY A 157 1.22 -15.45 -23.71
C GLY A 157 0.39 -16.65 -24.14
N ARG A 158 -0.69 -16.97 -23.43
CA ARG A 158 -1.48 -18.19 -23.69
C ARG A 158 -2.95 -17.86 -23.82
N VAL A 159 -3.52 -18.10 -24.99
CA VAL A 159 -4.96 -17.93 -25.26
C VAL A 159 -5.61 -19.32 -25.30
N THR A 160 -6.66 -19.49 -24.51
CA THR A 160 -7.42 -20.74 -24.42
C THR A 160 -8.84 -20.50 -24.90
N TYR A 161 -9.39 -21.48 -25.61
CA TYR A 161 -10.78 -21.55 -26.04
C TYR A 161 -11.32 -22.93 -25.73
N THR A 162 -12.57 -23.01 -25.29
CA THR A 162 -13.30 -24.28 -25.14
C THR A 162 -14.68 -24.16 -25.78
N GLU A 163 -15.13 -25.22 -26.45
CA GLU A 163 -16.46 -25.27 -27.07
C GLU A 163 -17.56 -25.51 -26.04
N GLY A 164 -17.30 -26.37 -25.06
CA GLY A 164 -18.25 -26.81 -24.06
C GLY A 164 -17.62 -27.04 -22.69
N LEU A 165 -18.48 -27.10 -21.70
CA LEU A 165 -18.16 -27.54 -20.35
C LEU A 165 -19.22 -28.56 -19.94
N SER A 166 -18.77 -29.74 -19.47
CA SER A 166 -19.66 -30.79 -18.97
C SER A 166 -20.60 -30.28 -17.87
N ASP A 167 -21.80 -30.88 -17.73
CA ASP A 167 -22.79 -30.53 -16.70
C ASP A 167 -22.19 -30.52 -15.27
N ASP A 168 -21.23 -31.38 -15.02
CA ASP A 168 -20.49 -31.44 -13.75
C ASP A 168 -19.38 -30.39 -13.62
N LYS A 169 -19.18 -29.55 -14.63
CA LYS A 169 -18.14 -28.52 -14.72
C LYS A 169 -16.72 -29.03 -14.45
N ARG A 170 -16.43 -30.30 -14.74
CA ARG A 170 -15.12 -30.95 -14.49
C ARG A 170 -14.37 -31.31 -15.74
N VAL A 171 -15.04 -31.34 -16.89
CA VAL A 171 -14.46 -31.74 -18.19
C VAL A 171 -14.75 -30.64 -19.20
N LEU A 172 -13.71 -30.16 -19.85
CA LEU A 172 -13.77 -29.22 -20.98
C LEU A 172 -13.97 -30.04 -22.26
N GLU A 173 -14.82 -29.56 -23.16
CA GLU A 173 -15.08 -30.15 -24.47
C GLU A 173 -14.55 -29.21 -25.54
N GLY A 174 -13.82 -29.77 -26.54
CA GLY A 174 -13.27 -29.00 -27.65
C GLY A 174 -12.26 -27.92 -27.20
N VAL A 175 -11.09 -28.38 -26.71
CA VAL A 175 -10.10 -27.46 -26.16
C VAL A 175 -9.12 -27.01 -27.23
N PHE A 176 -8.90 -25.70 -27.33
CA PHE A 176 -7.88 -25.07 -28.16
C PHE A 176 -7.02 -24.15 -27.30
N ILE A 177 -5.70 -24.31 -27.37
CA ILE A 177 -4.72 -23.51 -26.66
C ILE A 177 -3.68 -23.00 -27.65
N ALA A 178 -3.45 -21.70 -27.68
CA ALA A 178 -2.39 -21.06 -28.43
C ALA A 178 -1.42 -20.34 -27.49
N GLU A 179 -0.13 -20.67 -27.58
CA GLU A 179 0.92 -20.09 -26.73
C GLU A 179 2.04 -19.51 -27.60
N TYR A 180 2.39 -18.24 -27.36
CA TYR A 180 3.54 -17.60 -27.99
C TYR A 180 4.77 -17.74 -27.08
N GLY A 181 5.65 -18.69 -27.42
CA GLY A 181 6.91 -18.93 -26.73
C GLY A 181 8.12 -18.30 -27.42
N ARG A 182 9.32 -18.49 -26.84
CA ARG A 182 10.58 -18.01 -27.41
C ARG A 182 10.94 -18.69 -28.72
N GLU A 183 10.43 -19.89 -28.96
CA GLU A 183 10.73 -20.75 -30.15
C GLU A 183 9.64 -20.67 -31.22
N GLY A 184 8.56 -19.93 -31.00
CA GLY A 184 7.49 -19.75 -31.95
C GLY A 184 6.09 -19.88 -31.35
N LEU A 185 5.11 -20.15 -32.24
CA LEU A 185 3.72 -20.39 -31.87
C LEU A 185 3.53 -21.89 -31.64
N THR A 186 3.02 -22.25 -30.46
CA THR A 186 2.55 -23.58 -30.13
C THR A 186 1.03 -23.58 -30.12
N ILE A 187 0.40 -24.47 -30.89
CA ILE A 187 -1.04 -24.69 -30.87
C ILE A 187 -1.32 -26.07 -30.34
N ILE A 188 -2.20 -26.24 -29.40
CA ILE A 188 -2.65 -27.50 -28.85
C ILE A 188 -4.15 -27.60 -29.04
N THR A 189 -4.62 -28.71 -29.61
CA THR A 189 -6.05 -29.03 -29.74
C THR A 189 -6.31 -30.38 -29.08
N ALA A 190 -7.42 -30.51 -28.38
CA ALA A 190 -7.83 -31.75 -27.73
C ALA A 190 -9.37 -31.87 -27.73
N GLU A 191 -9.87 -33.13 -27.78
CA GLU A 191 -11.30 -33.40 -27.72
C GLU A 191 -11.87 -33.13 -26.33
N SER A 192 -11.08 -33.45 -25.28
CA SER A 192 -11.46 -33.19 -23.89
C SER A 192 -10.27 -32.72 -23.06
N GLY A 193 -10.61 -32.05 -21.95
CA GLY A 193 -9.63 -31.61 -20.96
C GLY A 193 -10.17 -31.73 -19.53
N SER A 194 -9.38 -32.31 -18.64
CA SER A 194 -9.73 -32.47 -17.23
C SER A 194 -8.64 -31.93 -16.31
N GLN A 195 -9.01 -31.46 -15.12
CA GLN A 195 -8.04 -30.98 -14.14
C GLN A 195 -7.56 -32.11 -13.24
N LEU A 196 -6.25 -32.26 -13.10
CA LEU A 196 -5.61 -33.12 -12.12
C LEU A 196 -4.83 -32.28 -11.11
N ILE A 197 -5.08 -32.49 -9.82
CA ILE A 197 -4.29 -31.88 -8.74
C ILE A 197 -3.38 -32.96 -8.17
N ASP A 198 -2.07 -32.75 -8.28
CA ASP A 198 -1.09 -33.62 -7.65
C ASP A 198 -1.12 -33.38 -6.12
N GLN A 199 -1.43 -34.43 -5.37
CA GLN A 199 -1.59 -34.33 -3.92
C GLN A 199 -0.28 -34.14 -3.16
N GLU A 200 0.87 -34.51 -3.75
CA GLU A 200 2.17 -34.38 -3.09
C GLU A 200 2.77 -32.97 -3.27
N THR A 201 2.63 -32.39 -4.47
CA THR A 201 3.24 -31.10 -4.79
C THR A 201 2.24 -29.93 -4.76
N GLY A 202 0.93 -30.21 -4.72
CA GLY A 202 -0.13 -29.23 -4.90
C GLY A 202 -0.18 -28.64 -6.32
N SER A 203 0.66 -29.15 -7.23
CA SER A 203 0.70 -28.68 -8.61
C SER A 203 -0.55 -29.09 -9.36
N ARG A 204 -1.05 -28.20 -10.21
CA ARG A 204 -2.23 -28.45 -11.04
C ARG A 204 -1.82 -28.70 -12.48
N PHE A 205 -2.45 -29.70 -13.06
CA PHE A 205 -2.25 -30.09 -14.44
C PHE A 205 -3.60 -30.07 -15.17
N LEU A 206 -3.63 -29.51 -16.36
CA LEU A 206 -4.69 -29.72 -17.33
C LEU A 206 -4.31 -30.96 -18.16
N ILE A 207 -5.04 -32.03 -17.97
CA ILE A 207 -4.87 -33.25 -18.74
C ILE A 207 -5.78 -33.14 -19.97
N LEU A 208 -5.16 -33.03 -21.13
CA LEU A 208 -5.82 -32.99 -22.43
C LEU A 208 -5.83 -34.39 -23.01
N GLU A 209 -6.97 -34.84 -23.50
CA GLU A 209 -7.14 -36.16 -24.05
C GLU A 209 -7.51 -36.08 -25.53
N GLU A 210 -6.99 -37.05 -26.32
CA GLU A 210 -7.21 -37.20 -27.77
C GLU A 210 -6.96 -35.91 -28.54
N GLY A 211 -5.65 -35.59 -28.77
CA GLY A 211 -5.31 -34.31 -29.36
C GLY A 211 -4.01 -34.26 -30.15
N GLY A 212 -3.68 -33.05 -30.58
CA GLY A 212 -2.46 -32.76 -31.31
C GLY A 212 -1.81 -31.44 -30.85
N ARG A 213 -0.46 -31.48 -30.86
CA ARG A 213 0.38 -30.31 -30.59
C ARG A 213 1.11 -29.92 -31.87
N PHE A 214 1.00 -28.68 -32.27
CA PHE A 214 1.57 -28.05 -33.44
C PHE A 214 2.54 -26.96 -33.03
N GLU A 215 3.83 -27.10 -33.39
CA GLU A 215 4.89 -26.16 -33.07
C GLU A 215 5.55 -25.61 -34.32
N GLY A 216 5.70 -24.30 -34.41
CA GLY A 216 6.37 -23.68 -35.52
C GLY A 216 6.25 -22.16 -35.57
N LEU A 217 6.98 -21.56 -36.49
CA LEU A 217 6.86 -20.12 -36.77
C LEU A 217 5.97 -19.90 -37.99
N PRO A 218 4.98 -19.06 -37.92
CA PRO A 218 4.13 -18.70 -39.06
C PRO A 218 4.98 -18.24 -40.26
N GLY A 219 4.73 -18.85 -41.43
CA GLY A 219 5.47 -18.55 -42.67
C GLY A 219 6.72 -19.38 -42.89
N GLN A 220 7.12 -20.29 -42.01
CA GLN A 220 8.18 -21.24 -42.22
C GLN A 220 7.63 -22.62 -42.64
N LEU A 221 8.35 -23.31 -43.50
CA LEU A 221 7.97 -24.67 -43.96
C LEU A 221 8.26 -25.78 -42.93
N LYS A 222 8.97 -25.43 -41.85
CA LYS A 222 9.38 -26.39 -40.83
C LYS A 222 8.53 -26.19 -39.58
N TYR A 223 7.64 -27.17 -39.32
CA TYR A 223 6.91 -27.24 -38.05
C TYR A 223 6.79 -28.72 -37.63
N GLN A 224 6.60 -28.90 -36.33
CA GLN A 224 6.49 -30.19 -35.70
C GLN A 224 5.02 -30.45 -35.34
N VAL A 225 4.54 -31.64 -35.64
CA VAL A 225 3.20 -32.11 -35.25
C VAL A 225 3.37 -33.35 -34.39
N THR A 226 2.81 -33.33 -33.19
CA THR A 226 2.84 -34.43 -32.24
C THR A 226 1.40 -34.77 -31.85
N GLY A 227 0.94 -35.96 -32.20
CA GLY A 227 -0.34 -36.51 -31.71
C GLY A 227 -0.15 -37.10 -30.32
N PHE A 228 -1.14 -37.00 -29.46
CA PHE A 228 -1.12 -37.56 -28.11
C PHE A 228 -2.50 -38.13 -27.72
N ASP A 229 -2.47 -39.23 -26.98
CA ASP A 229 -3.67 -39.79 -26.33
C ASP A 229 -3.98 -39.04 -25.02
N ALA A 230 -2.93 -38.64 -24.27
CA ALA A 230 -3.02 -37.79 -23.10
C ALA A 230 -1.81 -36.85 -23.02
N TYR A 231 -2.06 -35.57 -22.75
CA TYR A 231 -1.05 -34.53 -22.60
C TYR A 231 -1.28 -33.72 -21.35
N GLY A 232 -0.31 -33.74 -20.43
CA GLY A 232 -0.36 -32.97 -19.18
C GLY A 232 0.27 -31.60 -19.34
N LEU A 233 -0.55 -30.55 -19.30
CA LEU A 233 -0.10 -29.18 -19.28
C LEU A 233 -0.09 -28.67 -17.83
N LYS A 234 1.09 -28.30 -17.31
CA LYS A 234 1.17 -27.71 -15.99
C LYS A 234 0.55 -26.32 -16.05
N ILE A 235 -0.53 -26.11 -15.29
CA ILE A 235 -1.10 -24.79 -15.09
C ILE A 235 -0.19 -24.10 -14.08
N GLN A 236 0.64 -23.18 -14.55
CA GLN A 236 1.36 -22.30 -13.64
C GLN A 236 0.31 -21.35 -13.10
N THR A 237 -0.05 -21.50 -11.85
CA THR A 237 -0.70 -20.41 -11.09
C THR A 237 0.21 -19.22 -11.27
N GLY A 238 -0.26 -18.20 -12.01
CA GLY A 238 0.55 -17.05 -12.37
C GLY A 238 1.33 -16.57 -11.14
N ALA A 239 2.65 -16.55 -11.27
CA ALA A 239 3.58 -16.05 -10.27
C ALA A 239 3.48 -14.50 -10.12
N GLY A 240 2.38 -13.92 -10.53
CA GLY A 240 1.91 -12.59 -10.16
C GLY A 240 1.20 -12.63 -8.82
N GLY A 241 1.78 -13.33 -7.81
CA GLY A 241 1.46 -13.03 -6.42
C GLY A 241 1.82 -11.57 -6.23
N ASP A 242 0.80 -10.72 -6.25
CA ASP A 242 0.98 -9.31 -6.00
C ASP A 242 1.85 -9.18 -4.75
N LYS A 243 2.96 -8.45 -4.82
CA LYS A 243 3.77 -8.06 -3.62
C LYS A 243 2.89 -7.48 -2.50
N GLU A 244 1.69 -7.04 -2.84
CA GLU A 244 0.66 -6.61 -1.91
C GLU A 244 0.12 -7.75 -1.03
N LEU A 245 0.13 -9.02 -1.49
CA LEU A 245 -0.34 -10.18 -0.71
C LEU A 245 0.68 -10.63 0.35
N GLU A 246 1.98 -10.38 0.14
CA GLU A 246 3.03 -10.64 1.13
C GLU A 246 2.85 -9.81 2.42
N GLU A 247 2.07 -8.72 2.36
CA GLU A 247 1.75 -7.89 3.52
C GLU A 247 0.82 -8.57 4.55
N GLY A 248 0.21 -9.72 4.22
CA GLY A 248 -0.63 -10.53 5.11
C GLY A 248 0.13 -11.34 6.16
N VAL A 249 1.46 -11.45 6.08
CA VAL A 249 2.27 -12.18 7.07
C VAL A 249 2.12 -11.55 8.46
N SER A 250 1.94 -12.37 9.50
CA SER A 250 1.77 -11.83 10.86
C SER A 250 3.03 -11.13 11.35
N THR A 251 2.87 -10.10 12.20
CA THR A 251 4.04 -9.37 12.75
C THR A 251 4.95 -10.27 13.59
N LEU A 252 4.39 -11.31 14.23
CA LEU A 252 5.17 -12.28 14.99
C LEU A 252 6.01 -13.18 14.09
N ASP A 253 5.46 -13.63 12.96
CA ASP A 253 6.18 -14.45 11.97
C ASP A 253 7.30 -13.63 11.30
N LEU A 254 7.06 -12.34 11.02
CA LEU A 254 8.11 -11.43 10.53
C LEU A 254 9.26 -11.25 11.52
N MET A 255 8.99 -11.25 12.83
CA MET A 255 10.04 -11.18 13.85
C MET A 255 10.92 -12.45 13.91
N ALA A 256 10.37 -13.59 13.53
CA ALA A 256 11.07 -14.87 13.50
C ALA A 256 11.79 -15.14 12.17
N SER A 257 11.51 -14.37 11.12
CA SER A 257 12.11 -14.54 9.80
C SER A 257 13.48 -13.88 9.70
N ASP A 258 14.40 -14.55 9.00
CA ASP A 258 15.73 -14.03 8.65
C ASP A 258 15.79 -13.47 7.20
N ASN A 259 14.65 -13.48 6.49
CA ASN A 259 14.55 -12.92 5.14
C ASN A 259 14.59 -11.38 5.19
N LEU A 260 15.40 -10.75 4.33
CA LEU A 260 15.55 -9.29 4.27
C LEU A 260 14.24 -8.57 3.86
N GLU A 261 13.42 -9.18 3.01
CA GLU A 261 12.12 -8.63 2.62
C GLU A 261 11.16 -8.57 3.82
N ASP A 262 11.10 -9.64 4.62
CA ASP A 262 10.31 -9.71 5.84
C ASP A 262 10.80 -8.71 6.89
N ARG A 263 12.11 -8.58 7.04
CA ARG A 263 12.74 -7.58 7.93
C ARG A 263 12.40 -6.16 7.47
N ALA A 264 12.44 -5.89 6.17
CA ALA A 264 12.05 -4.59 5.62
C ALA A 264 10.56 -4.27 5.88
N LEU A 265 9.68 -5.28 5.75
CA LEU A 265 8.27 -5.14 6.07
C LEU A 265 8.05 -4.91 7.58
N LEU A 266 8.78 -5.62 8.44
CA LEU A 266 8.74 -5.41 9.89
C LEU A 266 9.14 -3.98 10.27
N HIS A 267 10.27 -3.49 9.73
CA HIS A 267 10.72 -2.12 9.93
C HIS A 267 9.67 -1.11 9.45
N TRP A 268 9.03 -1.37 8.30
CA TRP A 268 7.96 -0.53 7.78
C TRP A 268 6.80 -0.40 8.76
N ARG A 269 6.33 -1.52 9.33
CA ARG A 269 5.22 -1.53 10.29
C ARG A 269 5.51 -0.73 11.56
N PHE A 270 6.73 -0.82 12.10
CA PHE A 270 7.14 -0.01 13.24
C PHE A 270 7.36 1.46 12.91
N THR A 271 7.71 1.76 11.67
CA THR A 271 7.96 3.10 11.15
C THR A 271 6.68 3.95 11.11
N LEU A 272 5.56 3.39 10.70
CA LEU A 272 4.31 4.13 10.48
C LEU A 272 3.80 4.88 11.73
N PRO A 273 3.72 4.29 12.93
CA PRO A 273 3.34 5.04 14.12
C PRO A 273 4.36 6.14 14.50
N LEU A 274 5.67 5.96 14.21
CA LEU A 274 6.68 6.96 14.49
C LEU A 274 6.58 8.20 13.60
N ILE A 275 5.95 8.08 12.42
CA ILE A 275 5.68 9.24 11.56
C ILE A 275 4.85 10.28 12.31
N VAL A 276 3.83 9.87 13.09
CA VAL A 276 2.84 10.75 13.71
C VAL A 276 3.46 11.84 14.61
N PRO A 277 4.32 11.53 15.60
CA PRO A 277 4.95 12.57 16.42
C PRO A 277 5.94 13.44 15.62
N ILE A 278 6.63 12.90 14.63
CA ILE A 278 7.60 13.64 13.81
C ILE A 278 6.86 14.66 12.92
N VAL A 279 5.80 14.23 12.23
CA VAL A 279 5.00 15.18 11.42
C VAL A 279 4.26 16.20 12.27
N THR A 280 3.91 15.86 13.52
CA THR A 280 3.36 16.81 14.48
C THR A 280 4.34 17.95 14.77
N LEU A 281 5.61 17.60 15.02
CA LEU A 281 6.67 18.57 15.24
C LEU A 281 6.86 19.50 14.05
N LEU A 282 6.84 18.97 12.84
CA LEU A 282 6.92 19.73 11.59
C LEU A 282 5.67 20.60 11.36
N ALA A 283 4.46 20.02 11.53
CA ALA A 283 3.20 20.68 11.26
C ALA A 283 2.98 21.91 12.14
N VAL A 284 3.27 21.82 13.44
CA VAL A 284 3.11 22.94 14.38
C VAL A 284 3.94 24.16 13.96
N ARG A 285 5.12 23.95 13.40
CA ARG A 285 5.95 25.04 12.90
C ARG A 285 5.52 25.54 11.53
N LEU A 286 5.21 24.62 10.63
CA LEU A 286 4.80 24.93 9.26
C LEU A 286 3.40 25.55 9.18
N SER A 287 2.57 25.37 10.21
CA SER A 287 1.22 25.98 10.30
C SER A 287 1.21 27.49 10.57
N ARG A 288 2.37 28.10 10.88
CA ARG A 288 2.46 29.54 11.13
C ARG A 288 2.31 30.31 9.82
N VAL A 289 1.18 30.95 9.67
CA VAL A 289 0.81 31.73 8.48
C VAL A 289 0.95 33.22 8.76
N ASN A 290 1.46 33.94 7.78
CA ASN A 290 1.38 35.39 7.79
C ASN A 290 0.02 35.81 7.21
N PRO A 291 -0.83 36.58 7.90
CA PRO A 291 -2.17 36.96 7.42
C PRO A 291 -2.21 37.65 6.05
N ARG A 292 -1.08 38.19 5.62
CA ARG A 292 -0.91 38.88 4.31
C ARG A 292 -0.58 37.91 3.16
N GLN A 293 -0.16 36.67 3.46
CA GLN A 293 0.12 35.64 2.44
C GLN A 293 -1.11 34.73 2.36
N GLY A 294 -1.57 34.40 1.17
CA GLY A 294 -2.80 33.63 0.95
C GLY A 294 -2.92 32.36 1.80
N ARG A 295 -4.14 32.00 2.16
CA ARG A 295 -4.53 30.93 3.12
C ARG A 295 -3.87 29.57 2.90
N PHE A 296 -3.51 29.24 1.65
CA PHE A 296 -3.00 27.92 1.28
C PHE A 296 -1.52 27.91 0.85
N PHE A 297 -0.86 29.07 0.84
CA PHE A 297 0.51 29.18 0.34
C PHE A 297 1.52 28.29 1.10
N HIS A 298 1.31 28.09 2.39
CA HIS A 298 2.18 27.26 3.23
C HIS A 298 1.84 25.76 3.19
N LEU A 299 0.66 25.38 2.67
CA LEU A 299 0.32 23.95 2.53
C LEU A 299 1.20 23.26 1.49
N LEU A 300 1.51 23.94 0.37
CA LEU A 300 2.34 23.33 -0.69
C LEU A 300 3.74 22.92 -0.19
N PRO A 301 4.53 23.81 0.44
CA PRO A 301 5.82 23.42 1.00
C PRO A 301 5.71 22.32 2.07
N ALA A 302 4.68 22.39 2.92
CA ALA A 302 4.46 21.38 3.95
C ALA A 302 4.15 20.01 3.33
N MET A 303 3.31 19.96 2.29
CA MET A 303 3.02 18.72 1.55
C MET A 303 4.27 18.15 0.87
N LEU A 304 5.12 19.00 0.30
CA LEU A 304 6.39 18.55 -0.29
C LEU A 304 7.29 17.90 0.77
N VAL A 305 7.38 18.48 1.97
CA VAL A 305 8.14 17.88 3.09
C VAL A 305 7.57 16.51 3.46
N TYR A 306 6.23 16.37 3.55
CA TYR A 306 5.60 15.09 3.87
C TYR A 306 5.82 14.04 2.77
N ILE A 307 5.62 14.42 1.50
CA ILE A 307 5.82 13.53 0.35
C ILE A 307 7.29 13.07 0.27
N THR A 308 8.25 13.98 0.50
CA THR A 308 9.67 13.65 0.55
C THR A 308 9.97 12.69 1.69
N TYR A 309 9.36 12.90 2.86
CA TYR A 309 9.53 12.01 4.01
C TYR A 309 9.03 10.59 3.70
N LEU A 310 7.81 10.46 3.22
CA LEU A 310 7.23 9.16 2.86
C LEU A 310 8.00 8.50 1.71
N GLY A 311 8.37 9.27 0.69
CA GLY A 311 9.16 8.77 -0.44
C GLY A 311 10.53 8.23 -0.02
N LEU A 312 11.22 8.91 0.90
CA LEU A 312 12.49 8.40 1.46
C LEU A 312 12.29 7.14 2.30
N LEU A 313 11.18 6.99 3.02
CA LEU A 313 10.86 5.76 3.74
C LEU A 313 10.62 4.58 2.80
N ILE A 314 9.93 4.79 1.68
CA ILE A 314 9.71 3.77 0.65
C ILE A 314 11.07 3.35 0.04
N VAL A 315 11.90 4.31 -0.35
CA VAL A 315 13.25 4.03 -0.88
C VAL A 315 14.12 3.30 0.15
N ALA A 316 14.03 3.67 1.43
CA ALA A 316 14.76 3.00 2.51
C ALA A 316 14.27 1.56 2.73
N ARG A 317 12.95 1.29 2.61
CA ARG A 317 12.38 -0.06 2.65
C ARG A 317 12.95 -0.93 1.53
N ASP A 318 12.91 -0.42 0.28
CA ASP A 318 13.44 -1.14 -0.88
C ASP A 318 14.97 -1.38 -0.78
N ALA A 319 15.71 -0.41 -0.26
CA ALA A 319 17.14 -0.54 -0.03
C ALA A 319 17.48 -1.58 1.05
N LEU A 320 16.66 -1.70 2.09
CA LEU A 320 16.79 -2.73 3.11
C LEU A 320 16.42 -4.11 2.56
N ALA A 321 15.30 -4.24 1.84
CA ALA A 321 14.87 -5.48 1.21
C ALA A 321 15.90 -6.02 0.21
N SER A 322 16.58 -5.13 -0.53
CA SER A 322 17.66 -5.49 -1.48
C SER A 322 19.03 -5.65 -0.83
N GLY A 323 19.16 -5.57 0.50
CA GLY A 323 20.42 -5.75 1.24
C GLY A 323 21.44 -4.63 1.07
N LYS A 324 21.06 -3.48 0.47
CA LYS A 324 21.95 -2.31 0.29
C LYS A 324 22.21 -1.54 1.57
N VAL A 325 21.31 -1.66 2.54
CA VAL A 325 21.41 -0.99 3.86
C VAL A 325 21.43 -2.07 4.94
N PRO A 326 22.34 -1.99 5.93
CA PRO A 326 22.37 -2.95 7.03
C PRO A 326 21.11 -2.84 7.90
N GLU A 327 20.64 -3.97 8.41
CA GLU A 327 19.38 -4.10 9.16
C GLU A 327 19.33 -3.17 10.38
N TRP A 328 20.41 -3.02 11.12
CA TRP A 328 20.45 -2.18 12.33
C TRP A 328 20.20 -0.69 12.08
N ILE A 329 20.47 -0.19 10.86
CA ILE A 329 20.11 1.17 10.44
C ILE A 329 18.64 1.17 9.98
N GLY A 330 18.27 0.17 9.17
CA GLY A 330 16.92 0.01 8.64
C GLY A 330 16.36 1.30 8.06
N LEU A 331 15.15 1.66 8.48
CA LEU A 331 14.44 2.89 8.09
C LEU A 331 14.65 4.05 9.09
N LEU A 332 15.33 3.82 10.23
CA LEU A 332 15.45 4.80 11.32
C LEU A 332 16.19 6.07 10.93
N TRP A 333 17.18 6.00 10.01
CA TRP A 333 17.93 7.16 9.57
C TRP A 333 17.04 8.24 8.94
N VAL A 334 15.96 7.84 8.25
CA VAL A 334 14.99 8.79 7.68
C VAL A 334 14.27 9.53 8.80
N HIS A 335 13.82 8.82 9.84
CA HIS A 335 13.21 9.44 11.02
C HIS A 335 14.15 10.42 11.72
N VAL A 336 15.42 10.07 11.85
CA VAL A 336 16.42 10.95 12.48
C VAL A 336 16.58 12.25 11.68
N ILE A 337 16.62 12.19 10.35
CA ILE A 337 16.71 13.38 9.48
C ILE A 337 15.50 14.29 9.70
N PHE A 338 14.27 13.75 9.61
CA PHE A 338 13.07 14.57 9.73
C PHE A 338 12.80 15.03 11.17
N LEU A 339 13.20 14.26 12.17
CA LEU A 339 13.20 14.69 13.57
C LEU A 339 14.18 15.86 13.77
N ALA A 340 15.39 15.76 13.26
CA ALA A 340 16.39 16.82 13.33
C ALA A 340 15.91 18.09 12.60
N LEU A 341 15.29 17.93 11.41
CA LEU A 341 14.67 19.04 10.68
C LEU A 341 13.57 19.70 11.51
N GLY A 342 12.67 18.92 12.10
CA GLY A 342 11.58 19.43 12.93
C GLY A 342 12.08 20.17 14.18
N LEU A 343 13.09 19.61 14.86
CA LEU A 343 13.73 20.26 16.01
C LEU A 343 14.45 21.55 15.59
N TRP A 344 15.14 21.54 14.47
CA TRP A 344 15.80 22.73 13.93
C TRP A 344 14.79 23.84 13.58
N LEU A 345 13.71 23.49 12.91
CA LEU A 345 12.64 24.45 12.59
C LEU A 345 12.00 25.03 13.84
N GLN A 346 11.83 24.23 14.90
CA GLN A 346 11.17 24.66 16.13
C GLN A 346 12.08 25.50 17.03
N PHE A 347 13.36 25.15 17.18
CA PHE A 347 14.27 25.74 18.16
C PHE A 347 15.43 26.52 17.54
N GLY A 348 15.81 26.24 16.28
CA GLY A 348 16.94 26.83 15.58
C GLY A 348 16.92 28.36 15.50
N PRO A 349 15.79 29.01 15.11
CA PRO A 349 15.73 30.45 15.03
C PRO A 349 15.96 31.17 16.36
N ALA A 350 15.40 30.63 17.44
CA ALA A 350 15.61 31.18 18.79
C ALA A 350 17.06 31.04 19.27
N TRP A 351 17.71 29.91 18.93
CA TRP A 351 19.10 29.66 19.26
C TRP A 351 20.06 30.57 18.47
N MET A 352 19.81 30.77 17.17
CA MET A 352 20.59 31.69 16.34
C MET A 352 20.48 33.12 16.83
N TYR A 353 19.27 33.58 17.19
CA TYR A 353 19.05 34.91 17.77
C TYR A 353 19.82 35.11 19.08
N LYS A 354 19.75 34.14 19.99
CA LYS A 354 20.50 34.17 21.26
C LYS A 354 22.03 34.23 21.03
N ARG A 355 22.55 33.47 20.06
CA ARG A 355 23.98 33.50 19.69
C ARG A 355 24.40 34.86 19.11
N ARG A 356 23.54 35.52 18.31
CA ARG A 356 23.83 36.88 17.79
C ARG A 356 23.94 37.88 18.92
N LEU A 357 23.01 37.89 19.87
CA LEU A 357 23.04 38.79 21.02
C LEU A 357 24.31 38.60 21.89
N ILE A 358 24.73 37.35 22.12
CA ILE A 358 25.96 37.05 22.86
C ILE A 358 27.21 37.57 22.10
N ARG A 359 27.22 37.44 20.77
CA ARG A 359 28.32 37.89 19.94
C ARG A 359 28.42 39.43 19.89
N GLU A 360 27.27 40.11 19.76
CA GLU A 360 27.18 41.57 19.78
C GLU A 360 27.46 42.15 21.16
N GLY A 361 27.05 41.48 22.23
CA GLY A 361 27.40 41.87 23.61
C GLY A 361 28.90 41.69 23.91
N ARG A 362 29.61 40.70 23.34
CA ARG A 362 31.04 40.52 23.45
C ARG A 362 31.88 41.49 22.60
N SER A 363 31.29 42.06 21.53
CA SER A 363 31.99 43.06 20.70
C SER A 363 31.87 44.50 21.26
N ARG A 364 31.03 44.68 22.26
CA ARG A 364 30.81 46.01 22.96
C ARG A 364 31.45 46.06 24.35
N ALA A 365 31.99 44.95 24.85
CA ALA A 365 32.80 44.86 26.04
C ALA A 365 34.31 44.74 25.68
#